data_dcf28c2dcf068c423d3655069d8fea76
#
_entry.id   dcf28c2dcf068c423d3655069d8fea76
#
_cell.length_a   1.000
_cell.length_b   1.000
_cell.length_c   1.000
_cell.angle_alpha   90.00
_cell.angle_beta   90.00
_cell.angle_gamma   90.00
#
_symmetry.space_group_name_H-M   'P 1'
#
loop_
_entity.id
_entity.type
_entity.pdbx_description
1 polymer ?
#
loop_
_entity_poly.entity_id
_entity_poly.type
_entity_poly.pdbx_seq_one_letter_code
_entity_poly.pdbx_strand_id
1 'polypeptide(L)'
;QEMGQLSARGRFVHVCINGLYWGVYNLVERPDEEFLAHQLGGKQEDYITIRSRGRRLDTDEEGELLWENITAAASKDLSDPEHFAKIEELVDLIDLIDYCLLQMYAGSEDWALVNGNNMRVYQRKIAFGKLKFMLWDADSTFASGWKNEEVDYPLPLKKSGKTGSFVHLFRQLTKSAQFRQMFAELVNKWCRADGVLGAAACQQRYEKLLNAVEPALIAESARWGDIHTEEPYTPMKHWQKQKQRMLHDWFPNRSEILLKELKRHGLTSESLLRPTPEESAAL
;
A
#
# COMPACT_ATOMS: atom_id res chain seq x y z
N GLN A 1 -3.23 -0.17 -9.74
CA GLN A 1 -3.96 -0.70 -10.91
C GLN A 1 -3.10 -1.69 -11.71
N GLU A 2 -1.83 -1.41 -12.00
CA GLU A 2 -0.96 -2.32 -12.77
C GLU A 2 -0.67 -3.65 -12.06
N MET A 3 -0.79 -3.71 -10.74
CA MET A 3 -0.74 -4.93 -9.93
C MET A 3 -2.13 -5.61 -9.78
N GLY A 4 -3.15 -5.13 -10.48
CA GLY A 4 -4.51 -5.67 -10.44
C GLY A 4 -5.40 -5.14 -9.31
N GLN A 5 -4.88 -4.35 -8.39
CA GLN A 5 -5.66 -3.81 -7.29
C GLN A 5 -6.55 -2.63 -7.70
N LEU A 6 -7.71 -2.56 -7.08
CA LEU A 6 -8.57 -1.39 -7.16
C LEU A 6 -7.95 -0.22 -6.40
N SER A 7 -7.90 0.95 -7.02
CA SER A 7 -7.43 2.17 -6.39
C SER A 7 -8.26 3.37 -6.81
N ALA A 8 -8.48 4.28 -5.89
CA ALA A 8 -9.11 5.56 -6.16
C ALA A 8 -8.28 6.36 -7.19
N ARG A 9 -8.96 7.02 -8.11
CA ARG A 9 -8.35 7.90 -9.09
C ARG A 9 -8.28 9.31 -8.55
N GLY A 10 -7.23 10.02 -8.89
CA GLY A 10 -7.07 11.40 -8.48
C GLY A 10 -6.49 12.27 -9.56
N ARG A 11 -6.65 13.58 -9.40
CA ARG A 11 -6.00 14.59 -10.21
C ARG A 11 -5.72 15.83 -9.40
N PHE A 12 -4.64 16.52 -9.73
CA PHE A 12 -4.34 17.81 -9.14
C PHE A 12 -5.21 18.90 -9.74
N VAL A 13 -5.72 19.78 -8.89
CA VAL A 13 -6.57 20.92 -9.26
C VAL A 13 -6.12 22.17 -8.49
N HIS A 14 -6.27 23.33 -9.12
CA HIS A 14 -6.15 24.60 -8.40
C HIS A 14 -7.46 24.91 -7.71
N VAL A 15 -7.39 25.25 -6.44
CA VAL A 15 -8.56 25.67 -5.65
C VAL A 15 -8.50 27.19 -5.44
N CYS A 16 -9.60 27.85 -5.70
CA CYS A 16 -9.82 29.26 -5.35
C CYS A 16 -11.05 29.37 -4.44
N ILE A 17 -10.95 30.16 -3.37
CA ILE A 17 -12.05 30.44 -2.44
C ILE A 17 -12.33 31.94 -2.49
N ASN A 18 -13.54 32.32 -2.84
CA ASN A 18 -13.94 33.73 -2.99
C ASN A 18 -13.00 34.56 -3.89
N GLY A 19 -12.50 33.96 -4.98
CA GLY A 19 -11.57 34.61 -5.91
C GLY A 19 -10.10 34.62 -5.46
N LEU A 20 -9.79 34.16 -4.25
CA LEU A 20 -8.43 34.02 -3.76
C LEU A 20 -7.88 32.63 -4.08
N TYR A 21 -6.68 32.58 -4.62
CA TYR A 21 -5.97 31.31 -4.81
C TYR A 21 -5.71 30.63 -3.47
N TRP A 22 -6.16 29.38 -3.32
CA TRP A 22 -6.07 28.65 -2.07
C TRP A 22 -4.98 27.57 -2.09
N GLY A 23 -4.65 27.01 -3.25
CA GLY A 23 -3.57 26.04 -3.39
C GLY A 23 -3.84 24.96 -4.43
N VAL A 24 -2.90 24.03 -4.51
CA VAL A 24 -2.99 22.81 -5.33
C VAL A 24 -3.55 21.66 -4.48
N TYR A 25 -4.64 21.08 -4.91
CA TYR A 25 -5.31 19.99 -4.20
C TYR A 25 -5.34 18.73 -5.05
N ASN A 26 -5.21 17.58 -4.41
CA ASN A 26 -5.47 16.30 -5.06
C ASN A 26 -6.96 15.94 -4.90
N LEU A 27 -7.74 16.16 -5.97
CA LEU A 27 -9.14 15.73 -6.02
C LEU A 27 -9.16 14.23 -6.28
N VAL A 28 -9.57 13.45 -5.29
CA VAL A 28 -9.49 11.99 -5.27
C VAL A 28 -10.88 11.39 -5.06
N GLU A 29 -11.18 10.29 -5.76
CA GLU A 29 -12.37 9.47 -5.49
C GLU A 29 -12.35 8.96 -4.05
N ARG A 30 -13.52 8.89 -3.43
CA ARG A 30 -13.63 8.30 -2.08
C ARG A 30 -13.92 6.81 -2.21
N PRO A 31 -13.03 5.93 -1.75
CA PRO A 31 -13.23 4.48 -1.88
C PRO A 31 -14.18 3.96 -0.78
N ASP A 32 -15.47 4.17 -0.98
CA ASP A 32 -16.60 3.68 -0.20
C ASP A 32 -17.45 2.70 -1.02
N GLU A 33 -18.61 2.31 -0.49
CA GLU A 33 -19.52 1.34 -1.12
C GLU A 33 -20.08 1.87 -2.45
N GLU A 34 -20.31 3.18 -2.57
CA GLU A 34 -20.75 3.80 -3.82
C GLU A 34 -19.65 3.74 -4.90
N PHE A 35 -18.41 4.04 -4.52
CA PHE A 35 -17.25 3.87 -5.39
C PHE A 35 -17.10 2.42 -5.86
N LEU A 36 -17.27 1.44 -4.96
CA LEU A 36 -17.18 0.02 -5.30
C LEU A 36 -18.28 -0.38 -6.29
N ALA A 37 -19.52 0.05 -6.05
CA ALA A 37 -20.63 -0.20 -6.95
C ALA A 37 -20.38 0.41 -8.35
N HIS A 38 -19.81 1.60 -8.42
CA HIS A 38 -19.46 2.26 -9.67
C HIS A 38 -18.32 1.54 -10.42
N GLN A 39 -17.28 1.08 -9.71
CA GLN A 39 -16.10 0.46 -10.32
C GLN A 39 -16.31 -1.02 -10.67
N LEU A 40 -17.06 -1.77 -9.84
CA LEU A 40 -17.20 -3.21 -9.92
C LEU A 40 -18.61 -3.68 -10.29
N GLY A 41 -19.54 -2.74 -10.44
CA GLY A 41 -20.96 -2.99 -10.73
C GLY A 41 -21.77 -3.41 -9.50
N GLY A 42 -23.08 -3.51 -9.67
CA GLY A 42 -24.03 -3.74 -8.58
C GLY A 42 -24.48 -2.45 -7.90
N LYS A 43 -24.91 -2.56 -6.66
CA LYS A 43 -25.35 -1.44 -5.83
C LYS A 43 -24.45 -1.32 -4.60
N GLN A 44 -24.49 -0.17 -3.90
CA GLN A 44 -23.72 0.03 -2.69
C GLN A 44 -24.03 -1.00 -1.60
N GLU A 45 -25.29 -1.46 -1.49
CA GLU A 45 -25.70 -2.47 -0.52
C GLU A 45 -25.09 -3.86 -0.79
N ASP A 46 -24.55 -4.08 -1.99
CA ASP A 46 -23.85 -5.32 -2.36
C ASP A 46 -22.45 -5.41 -1.79
N TYR A 47 -21.98 -4.38 -1.08
CA TYR A 47 -20.61 -4.30 -0.57
C TYR A 47 -20.56 -4.11 0.94
N ILE A 48 -19.57 -4.71 1.56
CA ILE A 48 -19.13 -4.44 2.93
C ILE A 48 -17.80 -3.70 2.82
N THR A 49 -17.62 -2.61 3.55
CA THR A 49 -16.32 -1.96 3.72
C THR A 49 -15.92 -1.94 5.20
N ILE A 50 -14.64 -2.16 5.45
CA ILE A 50 -14.06 -2.09 6.78
C ILE A 50 -12.87 -1.14 6.73
N ARG A 51 -12.84 -0.17 7.64
CA ARG A 51 -11.74 0.80 7.77
C ARG A 51 -11.14 0.70 9.17
N SER A 52 -9.84 0.92 9.29
CA SER A 52 -9.23 1.10 10.60
C SER A 52 -8.94 2.57 10.89
N ARG A 53 -9.27 2.98 12.11
CA ARG A 53 -8.85 4.26 12.71
C ARG A 53 -8.09 3.94 13.99
N GLY A 54 -6.78 3.84 13.89
CA GLY A 54 -5.96 3.34 14.97
C GLY A 54 -6.32 1.88 15.29
N ARG A 55 -6.82 1.65 16.51
CA ARG A 55 -7.17 0.30 16.99
C ARG A 55 -8.65 -0.04 16.83
N ARG A 56 -9.45 0.85 16.26
CA ARG A 56 -10.90 0.63 16.06
C ARG A 56 -11.17 0.34 14.60
N LEU A 57 -12.10 -0.56 14.36
CA LEU A 57 -12.72 -0.74 13.06
C LEU A 57 -13.90 0.24 12.95
N ASP A 58 -14.06 0.79 11.76
CA ASP A 58 -15.18 1.63 11.37
C ASP A 58 -15.91 0.88 10.25
N THR A 59 -17.00 0.23 10.59
CA THR A 59 -17.82 -0.64 9.75
C THR A 59 -19.17 -0.87 10.43
N ASP A 60 -20.10 -1.53 9.75
CA ASP A 60 -21.38 -2.01 10.29
C ASP A 60 -21.24 -3.40 10.97
N GLU A 61 -22.37 -3.92 11.47
CA GLU A 61 -22.41 -5.24 12.14
C GLU A 61 -21.97 -6.38 11.21
N GLU A 62 -22.31 -6.32 9.91
CA GLU A 62 -21.90 -7.33 8.94
C GLU A 62 -20.37 -7.32 8.73
N GLY A 63 -19.78 -6.13 8.68
CA GLY A 63 -18.34 -5.97 8.58
C GLY A 63 -17.60 -6.40 9.84
N GLU A 64 -18.16 -6.13 11.03
CA GLU A 64 -17.60 -6.64 12.29
C GLU A 64 -17.59 -8.16 12.30
N LEU A 65 -18.71 -8.79 11.99
CA LEU A 65 -18.84 -10.25 11.94
C LEU A 65 -17.92 -10.87 10.88
N LEU A 66 -17.82 -10.26 9.71
CA LEU A 66 -16.89 -10.69 8.65
C LEU A 66 -15.44 -10.69 9.16
N TRP A 67 -15.03 -9.59 9.79
CA TRP A 67 -13.67 -9.46 10.32
C TRP A 67 -13.37 -10.42 11.46
N GLU A 68 -14.33 -10.64 12.34
CA GLU A 68 -14.23 -11.62 13.43
C GLU A 68 -14.05 -13.05 12.86
N ASN A 69 -14.83 -13.43 11.86
CA ASN A 69 -14.74 -14.73 11.21
C ASN A 69 -13.35 -14.95 10.57
N ILE A 70 -12.83 -13.95 9.88
CA ILE A 70 -11.50 -13.99 9.26
C ILE A 70 -10.41 -14.12 10.33
N THR A 71 -10.46 -13.31 11.37
CA THR A 71 -9.43 -13.34 12.42
C THR A 71 -9.51 -14.57 13.30
N ALA A 72 -10.70 -15.13 13.50
CA ALA A 72 -10.88 -16.42 14.18
C ALA A 72 -10.29 -17.57 13.35
N ALA A 73 -10.55 -17.60 12.04
CA ALA A 73 -9.96 -18.58 11.13
C ALA A 73 -8.42 -18.44 11.10
N ALA A 74 -7.90 -17.23 11.04
CA ALA A 74 -6.46 -16.96 11.08
C ALA A 74 -5.79 -17.32 12.41
N SER A 75 -6.56 -17.47 13.50
CA SER A 75 -6.04 -17.88 14.80
C SER A 75 -5.80 -19.38 14.92
N LYS A 76 -6.21 -20.15 13.92
CA LYS A 76 -5.91 -21.59 13.82
C LYS A 76 -4.44 -21.80 13.40
N ASP A 77 -3.97 -23.03 13.49
CA ASP A 77 -2.66 -23.41 12.95
C ASP A 77 -2.72 -23.42 11.41
N LEU A 78 -2.19 -22.37 10.79
CA LEU A 78 -2.17 -22.22 9.33
C LEU A 78 -1.05 -23.02 8.64
N SER A 79 -0.30 -23.86 9.37
CA SER A 79 0.53 -24.91 8.77
C SER A 79 -0.29 -26.11 8.32
N ASP A 80 -1.51 -26.25 8.85
CA ASP A 80 -2.49 -27.23 8.41
C ASP A 80 -3.16 -26.75 7.11
N PRO A 81 -3.12 -27.57 6.03
CA PRO A 81 -3.70 -27.19 4.74
C PRO A 81 -5.21 -26.90 4.79
N GLU A 82 -5.98 -27.58 5.64
CA GLU A 82 -7.43 -27.33 5.75
C GLU A 82 -7.70 -25.95 6.38
N HIS A 83 -6.96 -25.58 7.41
CA HIS A 83 -7.07 -24.25 8.02
C HIS A 83 -6.59 -23.16 7.05
N PHE A 84 -5.53 -23.43 6.29
CA PHE A 84 -5.05 -22.47 5.30
C PHE A 84 -6.06 -22.27 4.16
N ALA A 85 -6.62 -23.37 3.62
CA ALA A 85 -7.67 -23.30 2.59
C ALA A 85 -8.87 -22.47 3.06
N LYS A 86 -9.24 -22.56 4.36
CA LYS A 86 -10.32 -21.75 4.91
C LYS A 86 -10.03 -20.25 4.87
N ILE A 87 -8.79 -19.83 5.09
CA ILE A 87 -8.40 -18.42 4.93
C ILE A 87 -8.42 -18.02 3.45
N GLU A 88 -8.00 -18.89 2.54
CA GLU A 88 -8.04 -18.59 1.10
C GLU A 88 -9.48 -18.45 0.56
N GLU A 89 -10.48 -19.08 1.19
CA GLU A 89 -11.89 -18.86 0.87
C GLU A 89 -12.39 -17.48 1.30
N LEU A 90 -11.88 -16.95 2.41
CA LEU A 90 -12.34 -15.71 3.03
C LEU A 90 -11.58 -14.47 2.53
N VAL A 91 -10.30 -14.62 2.21
CA VAL A 91 -9.39 -13.51 1.88
C VAL A 91 -8.73 -13.77 0.53
N ASP A 92 -8.69 -12.76 -0.32
CA ASP A 92 -7.84 -12.77 -1.51
C ASP A 92 -6.39 -12.54 -1.09
N LEU A 93 -5.65 -13.64 -0.92
CA LEU A 93 -4.28 -13.60 -0.41
C LEU A 93 -3.30 -12.94 -1.39
N ILE A 94 -3.56 -13.01 -2.69
CA ILE A 94 -2.75 -12.32 -3.70
C ILE A 94 -2.93 -10.81 -3.53
N ASP A 95 -4.17 -10.36 -3.44
CA ASP A 95 -4.51 -8.96 -3.24
C ASP A 95 -3.97 -8.41 -1.90
N LEU A 96 -4.02 -9.21 -0.83
CA LEU A 96 -3.41 -8.88 0.47
C LEU A 96 -1.89 -8.71 0.37
N ILE A 97 -1.22 -9.65 -0.32
CA ILE A 97 0.25 -9.57 -0.50
C ILE A 97 0.62 -8.36 -1.32
N ASP A 98 -0.07 -8.10 -2.41
CA ASP A 98 0.16 -6.94 -3.27
C ASP A 98 -0.03 -5.62 -2.52
N TYR A 99 -1.09 -5.51 -1.70
CA TYR A 99 -1.30 -4.38 -0.79
C TYR A 99 -0.12 -4.20 0.17
N CYS A 100 0.31 -5.28 0.82
CA CYS A 100 1.44 -5.22 1.74
C CYS A 100 2.75 -4.84 1.04
N LEU A 101 3.02 -5.40 -0.14
CA LEU A 101 4.22 -5.07 -0.92
C LEU A 101 4.26 -3.61 -1.35
N LEU A 102 3.14 -3.03 -1.77
CA LEU A 102 3.07 -1.61 -2.11
C LEU A 102 3.39 -0.72 -0.91
N GLN A 103 2.80 -1.00 0.25
CA GLN A 103 3.05 -0.26 1.48
C GLN A 103 4.51 -0.38 1.94
N MET A 104 5.06 -1.59 1.88
CA MET A 104 6.45 -1.86 2.24
C MET A 104 7.43 -1.22 1.25
N TYR A 105 7.15 -1.29 -0.07
CA TYR A 105 7.96 -0.65 -1.10
C TYR A 105 7.98 0.87 -0.93
N ALA A 106 6.83 1.46 -0.69
CA ALA A 106 6.71 2.90 -0.44
C ALA A 106 7.30 3.33 0.91
N GLY A 107 7.65 2.40 1.80
CA GLY A 107 8.12 2.73 3.14
C GLY A 107 7.08 3.44 3.98
N SER A 108 5.81 3.02 3.89
CA SER A 108 4.71 3.66 4.60
C SER A 108 4.88 3.58 6.12
N GLU A 109 4.75 4.73 6.79
CA GLU A 109 4.90 4.86 8.24
C GLU A 109 3.56 4.83 8.97
N ASP A 110 2.46 5.13 8.26
CA ASP A 110 1.11 5.23 8.86
C ASP A 110 0.14 4.26 8.20
N TRP A 111 0.31 2.96 8.48
CA TRP A 111 -0.55 1.92 7.94
C TRP A 111 -0.73 0.72 8.88
N ALA A 112 -1.57 -0.23 8.49
CA ALA A 112 -2.07 -1.30 9.33
C ALA A 112 -0.99 -2.14 10.04
N LEU A 113 0.15 -2.45 9.39
CA LEU A 113 1.22 -3.23 10.03
C LEU A 113 2.18 -2.40 10.90
N VAL A 114 2.12 -1.07 10.82
CA VAL A 114 2.99 -0.17 11.59
C VAL A 114 2.29 0.34 12.85
N ASN A 115 1.13 0.95 12.71
CA ASN A 115 0.43 1.58 13.83
C ASN A 115 -1.05 1.21 13.95
N GLY A 116 -1.59 0.49 12.97
CA GLY A 116 -2.99 0.05 12.92
C GLY A 116 -3.91 1.02 12.18
N ASN A 117 -3.37 2.06 11.53
CA ASN A 117 -4.13 3.04 10.77
C ASN A 117 -4.32 2.64 9.30
N ASN A 118 -5.16 3.37 8.62
CA ASN A 118 -5.29 3.44 7.17
C ASN A 118 -5.46 2.09 6.45
N MET A 119 -5.96 1.06 7.17
CA MET A 119 -6.47 -0.14 6.53
C MET A 119 -7.82 0.17 5.90
N ARG A 120 -7.98 -0.19 4.65
CA ARG A 120 -9.27 -0.17 3.98
C ARG A 120 -9.45 -1.45 3.18
N VAL A 121 -10.50 -2.19 3.52
CA VAL A 121 -10.82 -3.47 2.89
C VAL A 121 -12.27 -3.51 2.50
N TYR A 122 -12.60 -4.35 1.54
CA TYR A 122 -13.97 -4.55 1.07
C TYR A 122 -14.25 -6.00 0.69
N GLN A 123 -15.52 -6.36 0.72
CA GLN A 123 -16.03 -7.62 0.18
C GLN A 123 -17.32 -7.36 -0.59
N ARG A 124 -17.49 -8.00 -1.74
CA ARG A 124 -18.80 -8.06 -2.40
C ARG A 124 -19.63 -9.19 -1.80
N LYS A 125 -20.89 -8.93 -1.48
CA LYS A 125 -21.86 -9.87 -0.89
C LYS A 125 -22.39 -10.85 -1.95
N ILE A 126 -21.52 -11.68 -2.47
CA ILE A 126 -21.83 -12.74 -3.42
C ILE A 126 -21.29 -14.08 -2.90
N ALA A 127 -21.82 -15.19 -3.45
CA ALA A 127 -21.25 -16.50 -3.16
C ALA A 127 -19.74 -16.50 -3.49
N PHE A 128 -18.93 -16.95 -2.54
CA PHE A 128 -17.46 -16.97 -2.65
C PHE A 128 -16.79 -15.59 -2.78
N GLY A 129 -17.48 -14.51 -2.34
CA GLY A 129 -16.86 -13.19 -2.24
C GLY A 129 -15.70 -13.19 -1.24
N LYS A 130 -14.52 -12.73 -1.64
CA LYS A 130 -13.34 -12.66 -0.79
C LYS A 130 -13.06 -11.23 -0.35
N LEU A 131 -12.50 -11.09 0.86
CA LEU A 131 -12.00 -9.80 1.34
C LEU A 131 -10.83 -9.35 0.48
N LYS A 132 -10.86 -8.08 0.04
CA LYS A 132 -9.84 -7.41 -0.76
C LYS A 132 -9.40 -6.12 -0.11
N PHE A 133 -8.24 -5.61 -0.53
CA PHE A 133 -7.56 -4.47 0.09
C PHE A 133 -7.46 -3.28 -0.87
N MET A 134 -7.56 -2.08 -0.32
CA MET A 134 -7.36 -0.83 -1.07
C MET A 134 -6.34 0.05 -0.37
N LEU A 135 -5.49 0.71 -1.16
CA LEU A 135 -4.62 1.77 -0.64
C LEU A 135 -5.46 2.99 -0.26
N TRP A 136 -5.17 3.53 0.90
CA TRP A 136 -5.78 4.75 1.42
C TRP A 136 -4.77 5.53 2.25
N ASP A 137 -4.81 6.87 2.13
CA ASP A 137 -4.07 7.81 2.97
C ASP A 137 -2.56 7.49 3.04
N ALA A 138 -1.96 7.35 1.86
CA ALA A 138 -0.56 6.97 1.71
C ALA A 138 0.37 8.21 1.59
N ASP A 139 0.09 9.29 2.32
CA ASP A 139 0.87 10.52 2.35
C ASP A 139 2.17 10.38 3.15
N SER A 140 2.17 9.51 4.17
CA SER A 140 3.34 9.20 4.99
C SER A 140 4.19 8.09 4.37
N THR A 141 4.68 8.32 3.14
CA THR A 141 5.47 7.35 2.35
C THR A 141 6.77 7.96 1.83
N PHE A 142 7.65 7.13 1.29
CA PHE A 142 8.91 7.54 0.64
C PHE A 142 9.89 8.29 1.56
N ALA A 143 9.85 8.04 2.86
CA ALA A 143 10.58 8.79 3.87
C ALA A 143 10.39 10.32 3.70
N SER A 144 9.17 10.73 3.30
CA SER A 144 8.85 12.10 2.87
C SER A 144 8.68 13.08 4.01
N GLY A 145 8.72 12.59 5.22
CA GLY A 145 8.36 13.48 6.29
C GLY A 145 9.28 13.39 7.47
N TRP A 146 9.42 14.30 8.18
CA TRP A 146 9.61 14.49 9.60
C TRP A 146 10.85 13.85 10.27
N LYS A 147 11.39 12.72 9.77
CA LYS A 147 12.44 12.03 10.55
C LYS A 147 13.67 11.52 9.79
N ASN A 148 13.57 11.06 8.55
CA ASN A 148 14.75 10.55 7.82
C ASN A 148 14.56 10.63 6.31
N GLU A 149 15.47 11.35 5.64
CA GLU A 149 15.60 11.31 4.17
C GLU A 149 16.36 10.05 3.70
N GLU A 150 16.54 9.06 4.56
CA GLU A 150 17.36 7.88 4.29
C GLU A 150 16.66 6.93 3.33
N VAL A 151 17.36 6.57 2.27
CA VAL A 151 16.91 5.58 1.28
C VAL A 151 16.83 4.19 1.92
N ASP A 152 17.69 3.89 2.87
CA ASP A 152 17.77 2.62 3.64
C ASP A 152 16.71 2.61 4.79
N TYR A 153 15.48 3.01 4.49
CA TYR A 153 14.41 3.05 5.46
C TYR A 153 13.98 1.62 5.85
N PRO A 154 14.19 1.20 7.11
CA PRO A 154 13.83 -0.12 7.56
C PRO A 154 12.29 -0.29 7.58
N LEU A 155 11.80 -1.51 7.38
CA LEU A 155 10.38 -1.80 7.51
C LEU A 155 9.99 -1.84 9.00
N PRO A 156 9.25 -0.86 9.54
CA PRO A 156 8.89 -0.79 10.95
C PRO A 156 7.72 -1.73 11.30
N LEU A 157 7.74 -2.95 10.78
CA LEU A 157 6.65 -3.91 10.96
C LEU A 157 6.54 -4.35 12.42
N LYS A 158 5.36 -4.26 13.00
CA LYS A 158 5.09 -4.78 14.34
C LYS A 158 5.35 -6.29 14.41
N LYS A 159 6.09 -6.72 15.42
CA LYS A 159 6.39 -8.14 15.67
C LYS A 159 5.19 -8.91 16.21
N SER A 160 4.25 -8.24 16.86
CA SER A 160 3.02 -8.83 17.38
C SER A 160 1.88 -7.81 17.38
N GLY A 161 0.66 -8.29 17.30
CA GLY A 161 -0.56 -7.49 17.36
C GLY A 161 -1.60 -8.14 18.29
N LYS A 162 -2.53 -7.32 18.78
CA LYS A 162 -3.70 -7.81 19.51
C LYS A 162 -4.46 -8.81 18.63
N THR A 163 -4.93 -9.91 19.20
CA THR A 163 -5.87 -10.83 18.52
C THR A 163 -7.01 -10.04 17.89
N GLY A 164 -7.36 -10.37 16.66
CA GLY A 164 -8.35 -9.62 15.89
C GLY A 164 -7.82 -8.40 15.13
N SER A 165 -6.53 -8.04 15.27
CA SER A 165 -5.93 -6.96 14.47
C SER A 165 -5.38 -7.46 13.12
N PHE A 166 -5.20 -6.54 12.17
CA PHE A 166 -4.53 -6.87 10.90
C PHE A 166 -3.09 -7.37 11.12
N VAL A 167 -2.38 -6.82 12.10
CA VAL A 167 -1.04 -7.32 12.47
C VAL A 167 -1.10 -8.79 12.90
N HIS A 168 -2.15 -9.17 13.66
CA HIS A 168 -2.35 -10.56 14.06
C HIS A 168 -2.59 -11.45 12.84
N LEU A 169 -3.56 -11.10 11.98
CA LEU A 169 -3.85 -11.82 10.73
C LEU A 169 -2.58 -12.03 9.91
N PHE A 170 -1.85 -10.95 9.60
CA PHE A 170 -0.63 -11.03 8.79
C PHE A 170 0.43 -11.94 9.44
N ARG A 171 0.62 -11.83 10.75
CA ARG A 171 1.60 -12.66 11.48
C ARG A 171 1.22 -14.14 11.52
N GLN A 172 -0.06 -14.46 11.58
CA GLN A 172 -0.47 -15.86 11.48
C GLN A 172 -0.23 -16.40 10.06
N LEU A 173 -0.58 -15.64 9.03
CA LEU A 173 -0.30 -16.01 7.64
C LEU A 173 1.19 -16.26 7.39
N THR A 174 2.07 -15.43 7.92
CA THR A 174 3.52 -15.61 7.74
C THR A 174 4.11 -16.88 8.39
N LYS A 175 3.37 -17.57 9.24
CA LYS A 175 3.77 -18.89 9.77
C LYS A 175 3.59 -20.00 8.73
N SER A 176 2.64 -19.87 7.82
CA SER A 176 2.42 -20.82 6.73
C SER A 176 3.56 -20.79 5.70
N ALA A 177 4.09 -21.95 5.37
CA ALA A 177 5.09 -22.08 4.30
C ALA A 177 4.47 -21.72 2.93
N GLN A 178 3.23 -22.10 2.69
CA GLN A 178 2.49 -21.78 1.48
C GLN A 178 2.34 -20.27 1.29
N PHE A 179 1.95 -19.53 2.34
CA PHE A 179 1.86 -18.08 2.27
C PHE A 179 3.21 -17.41 1.97
N ARG A 180 4.29 -17.87 2.62
CA ARG A 180 5.65 -17.33 2.35
C ARG A 180 6.11 -17.63 0.92
N GLN A 181 5.74 -18.78 0.36
CA GLN A 181 6.01 -19.09 -1.04
C GLN A 181 5.27 -18.13 -1.97
N MET A 182 3.95 -17.96 -1.80
CA MET A 182 3.14 -17.01 -2.57
C MET A 182 3.71 -15.59 -2.47
N PHE A 183 4.12 -15.20 -1.26
CA PHE A 183 4.72 -13.88 -1.02
C PHE A 183 6.02 -13.70 -1.82
N ALA A 184 6.91 -14.69 -1.79
CA ALA A 184 8.18 -14.65 -2.53
C ALA A 184 7.97 -14.62 -4.05
N GLU A 185 7.01 -15.38 -4.58
CA GLU A 185 6.64 -15.38 -6.01
C GLU A 185 6.16 -14.00 -6.46
N LEU A 186 5.30 -13.35 -5.68
CA LEU A 186 4.82 -12.00 -5.98
C LEU A 186 5.92 -10.94 -5.83
N VAL A 187 6.83 -11.08 -4.87
CA VAL A 187 8.02 -10.24 -4.77
C VAL A 187 8.88 -10.37 -6.03
N ASN A 188 9.16 -11.61 -6.46
CA ASN A 188 9.90 -11.86 -7.70
C ASN A 188 9.21 -11.23 -8.92
N LYS A 189 7.90 -11.41 -9.04
CA LYS A 189 7.11 -10.86 -10.13
C LYS A 189 7.18 -9.33 -10.21
N TRP A 190 7.01 -8.66 -9.05
CA TRP A 190 6.84 -7.21 -9.03
C TRP A 190 8.12 -6.41 -8.88
N CYS A 191 9.11 -6.96 -8.14
CA CYS A 191 10.34 -6.24 -7.79
C CYS A 191 11.53 -6.52 -8.72
N ARG A 192 11.37 -7.36 -9.78
CA ARG A 192 12.41 -7.52 -10.81
C ARG A 192 12.62 -6.21 -11.57
N ALA A 193 13.74 -6.13 -12.28
CA ALA A 193 14.13 -4.93 -13.03
C ALA A 193 13.05 -4.47 -14.05
N ASP A 194 12.39 -5.42 -14.70
CA ASP A 194 11.29 -5.21 -15.66
C ASP A 194 9.89 -5.28 -15.01
N GLY A 195 9.83 -5.49 -13.72
CA GLY A 195 8.57 -5.55 -12.95
C GLY A 195 7.95 -4.18 -12.69
N VAL A 196 6.71 -4.20 -12.24
CA VAL A 196 5.93 -2.97 -11.93
C VAL A 196 6.60 -2.13 -10.85
N LEU A 197 7.27 -2.74 -9.88
CA LEU A 197 8.04 -2.05 -8.84
C LEU A 197 9.53 -1.93 -9.17
N GLY A 198 9.93 -2.26 -10.41
CA GLY A 198 11.29 -2.02 -10.88
C GLY A 198 11.61 -0.52 -10.98
N ALA A 199 12.87 -0.17 -10.83
CA ALA A 199 13.34 1.22 -10.76
C ALA A 199 12.84 2.06 -11.94
N ALA A 200 13.08 1.61 -13.18
CA ALA A 200 12.70 2.34 -14.38
C ALA A 200 11.20 2.59 -14.48
N ALA A 201 10.38 1.58 -14.17
CA ALA A 201 8.93 1.70 -14.18
C ALA A 201 8.42 2.69 -13.13
N CYS A 202 9.00 2.67 -11.93
CA CYS A 202 8.66 3.61 -10.86
C CYS A 202 9.11 5.05 -11.19
N GLN A 203 10.32 5.22 -11.70
CA GLN A 203 10.83 6.53 -12.15
C GLN A 203 9.92 7.14 -13.22
N GLN A 204 9.56 6.38 -14.24
CA GLN A 204 8.70 6.86 -15.33
C GLN A 204 7.31 7.32 -14.81
N ARG A 205 6.69 6.54 -13.91
CA ARG A 205 5.40 6.95 -13.31
C ARG A 205 5.54 8.20 -12.45
N TYR A 206 6.62 8.28 -11.69
CA TYR A 206 6.88 9.43 -10.83
C TYR A 206 7.12 10.68 -11.66
N GLU A 207 7.95 10.62 -12.70
CA GLU A 207 8.18 11.74 -13.65
C GLU A 207 6.87 12.22 -14.29
N LYS A 208 5.99 11.30 -14.68
CA LYS A 208 4.67 11.66 -15.22
C LYS A 208 3.83 12.45 -14.22
N LEU A 209 3.84 12.06 -12.94
CA LEU A 209 3.14 12.80 -11.89
C LEU A 209 3.78 14.15 -11.61
N LEU A 210 5.11 14.21 -11.55
CA LEU A 210 5.86 15.45 -11.36
C LEU A 210 5.55 16.47 -12.47
N ASN A 211 5.59 16.04 -13.73
CA ASN A 211 5.30 16.91 -14.86
C ASN A 211 3.89 17.49 -14.83
N ALA A 212 2.94 16.79 -14.22
CA ALA A 212 1.56 17.26 -14.05
C ALA A 212 1.42 18.33 -12.95
N VAL A 213 2.24 18.28 -11.88
CA VAL A 213 2.10 19.15 -10.71
C VAL A 213 3.13 20.27 -10.65
N GLU A 214 4.33 20.07 -11.21
CA GLU A 214 5.46 21.01 -11.11
C GLU A 214 5.14 22.45 -11.57
N PRO A 215 4.34 22.69 -12.65
CA PRO A 215 3.97 24.05 -13.04
C PRO A 215 3.16 24.81 -11.99
N ALA A 216 2.43 24.09 -11.15
CA ALA A 216 1.58 24.69 -10.11
C ALA A 216 2.33 25.08 -8.84
N LEU A 217 3.54 24.54 -8.64
CA LEU A 217 4.30 24.70 -7.39
C LEU A 217 4.77 26.12 -7.10
N ILE A 218 4.89 26.96 -8.12
CA ILE A 218 5.24 28.38 -7.92
C ILE A 218 4.15 29.08 -7.12
N ALA A 219 2.88 28.91 -7.54
CA ALA A 219 1.75 29.48 -6.85
C ALA A 219 1.50 28.84 -5.47
N GLU A 220 1.69 27.53 -5.36
CA GLU A 220 1.61 26.79 -4.09
C GLU A 220 2.64 27.29 -3.08
N SER A 221 3.89 27.41 -3.50
CA SER A 221 4.99 27.89 -2.68
C SER A 221 4.80 29.35 -2.26
N ALA A 222 4.31 30.19 -3.16
CA ALA A 222 4.01 31.59 -2.84
C ALA A 222 2.85 31.73 -1.82
N ARG A 223 1.95 30.77 -1.78
CA ARG A 223 0.78 30.77 -0.87
C ARG A 223 1.08 30.16 0.49
N TRP A 224 1.83 29.03 0.51
CA TRP A 224 1.97 28.18 1.69
C TRP A 224 3.41 27.84 2.07
N GLY A 225 4.41 28.35 1.32
CA GLY A 225 5.80 27.98 1.53
C GLY A 225 6.34 28.25 2.93
N ASP A 226 5.81 29.25 3.60
CA ASP A 226 6.24 29.69 4.94
C ASP A 226 5.37 29.18 6.11
N ILE A 227 4.34 28.34 5.81
CA ILE A 227 3.36 27.95 6.83
C ILE A 227 3.96 27.14 8.00
N HIS A 228 5.07 26.45 7.77
CA HIS A 228 5.69 25.56 8.76
C HIS A 228 7.16 25.88 9.05
N THR A 229 7.75 26.87 8.36
CA THR A 229 9.18 27.17 8.46
C THR A 229 9.44 28.66 8.32
N GLU A 230 10.48 29.17 9.01
CA GLU A 230 10.94 30.57 8.86
C GLU A 230 11.49 30.82 7.45
N GLU A 231 12.20 29.83 6.85
CA GLU A 231 12.64 29.88 5.48
C GLU A 231 11.59 29.19 4.58
N PRO A 232 10.92 29.93 3.65
CA PRO A 232 9.86 29.36 2.84
C PRO A 232 10.32 28.20 1.96
N TYR A 233 9.52 27.15 1.88
CA TYR A 233 9.70 26.10 0.89
C TYR A 233 9.53 26.65 -0.52
N THR A 234 10.50 26.37 -1.40
CA THR A 234 10.50 26.86 -2.78
C THR A 234 10.66 25.71 -3.77
N PRO A 235 10.14 25.84 -5.00
CA PRO A 235 10.34 24.82 -6.04
C PRO A 235 11.82 24.57 -6.31
N MET A 236 12.64 25.61 -6.44
CA MET A 236 14.05 25.49 -6.80
C MET A 236 14.91 24.78 -5.76
N LYS A 237 14.67 25.07 -4.47
CA LYS A 237 15.51 24.55 -3.38
C LYS A 237 14.98 23.23 -2.83
N HIS A 238 13.67 23.14 -2.59
CA HIS A 238 13.10 22.03 -1.82
C HIS A 238 12.49 20.95 -2.74
N TRP A 239 11.66 21.34 -3.71
CA TRP A 239 11.06 20.40 -4.64
C TRP A 239 12.11 19.70 -5.52
N GLN A 240 13.03 20.46 -6.11
CA GLN A 240 14.07 19.87 -6.94
C GLN A 240 14.95 18.89 -6.15
N LYS A 241 15.27 19.21 -4.89
CA LYS A 241 16.01 18.28 -4.02
C LYS A 241 15.25 16.96 -3.83
N GLN A 242 13.95 17.02 -3.53
CA GLN A 242 13.13 15.81 -3.35
C GLN A 242 12.95 15.05 -4.66
N LYS A 243 12.75 15.74 -5.77
CA LYS A 243 12.68 15.13 -7.10
C LYS A 243 13.95 14.33 -7.41
N GLN A 244 15.12 14.92 -7.20
CA GLN A 244 16.40 14.25 -7.43
C GLN A 244 16.59 13.03 -6.49
N ARG A 245 16.27 13.19 -5.20
CA ARG A 245 16.33 12.10 -4.23
C ARG A 245 15.46 10.90 -4.66
N MET A 246 14.24 11.14 -5.09
CA MET A 246 13.35 10.07 -5.52
C MET A 246 13.87 9.37 -6.78
N LEU A 247 14.30 10.14 -7.79
CA LEU A 247 14.71 9.60 -9.08
C LEU A 247 16.08 8.92 -9.05
N HIS A 248 17.02 9.43 -8.25
CA HIS A 248 18.40 8.94 -8.29
C HIS A 248 18.82 8.11 -7.07
N ASP A 249 18.09 8.22 -5.94
CA ASP A 249 18.44 7.49 -4.73
C ASP A 249 17.36 6.47 -4.35
N TRP A 250 16.08 6.88 -4.25
CA TRP A 250 15.02 6.00 -3.77
C TRP A 250 14.72 4.87 -4.77
N PHE A 251 14.21 5.19 -5.95
CA PHE A 251 13.77 4.17 -6.90
C PHE A 251 14.89 3.23 -7.36
N PRO A 252 16.12 3.70 -7.68
CA PRO A 252 17.19 2.80 -8.10
C PRO A 252 17.57 1.73 -7.06
N ASN A 253 17.46 2.05 -5.77
CA ASN A 253 17.92 1.18 -4.70
C ASN A 253 16.77 0.46 -3.98
N ARG A 254 15.52 0.90 -4.14
CA ARG A 254 14.41 0.49 -3.25
C ARG A 254 14.08 -0.99 -3.33
N SER A 255 14.09 -1.60 -4.50
CA SER A 255 13.79 -3.03 -4.65
C SER A 255 14.82 -3.90 -3.91
N GLU A 256 16.10 -3.57 -3.98
CA GLU A 256 17.17 -4.28 -3.28
C GLU A 256 17.02 -4.14 -1.74
N ILE A 257 16.79 -2.90 -1.27
CA ILE A 257 16.55 -2.61 0.15
C ILE A 257 15.34 -3.37 0.66
N LEU A 258 14.24 -3.36 -0.11
CA LEU A 258 13.03 -4.12 0.25
C LEU A 258 13.32 -5.61 0.39
N LEU A 259 14.01 -6.21 -0.59
CA LEU A 259 14.40 -7.63 -0.54
C LEU A 259 15.23 -7.97 0.70
N LYS A 260 16.19 -7.13 1.05
CA LYS A 260 17.01 -7.26 2.26
C LYS A 260 16.14 -7.23 3.53
N GLU A 261 15.22 -6.28 3.62
CA GLU A 261 14.32 -6.15 4.75
C GLU A 261 13.31 -7.32 4.85
N LEU A 262 12.77 -7.78 3.73
CA LEU A 262 11.87 -8.95 3.70
C LEU A 262 12.57 -10.21 4.20
N LYS A 263 13.84 -10.43 3.82
CA LYS A 263 14.67 -11.52 4.37
C LYS A 263 14.85 -11.37 5.88
N ARG A 264 15.16 -10.15 6.36
CA ARG A 264 15.34 -9.84 7.79
C ARG A 264 14.08 -10.12 8.60
N HIS A 265 12.89 -9.91 8.01
CA HIS A 265 11.60 -10.21 8.62
C HIS A 265 11.13 -11.66 8.44
N GLY A 266 11.90 -12.50 7.75
CA GLY A 266 11.55 -13.90 7.49
C GLY A 266 10.40 -14.10 6.52
N LEU A 267 10.10 -13.07 5.70
CA LEU A 267 9.04 -13.09 4.69
C LEU A 267 9.49 -13.73 3.38
N THR A 268 10.80 -13.80 3.17
CA THR A 268 11.40 -14.46 2.02
C THR A 268 12.80 -14.99 2.37
N SER A 269 13.35 -15.85 1.51
CA SER A 269 14.71 -16.38 1.61
C SER A 269 15.33 -16.48 0.21
N GLU A 270 16.64 -16.67 0.11
CA GLU A 270 17.31 -16.84 -1.19
C GLU A 270 16.79 -18.03 -1.99
N SER A 271 16.43 -19.12 -1.30
CA SER A 271 15.85 -20.30 -1.95
C SER A 271 14.45 -20.04 -2.53
N LEU A 272 13.65 -19.18 -1.88
CA LEU A 272 12.31 -18.82 -2.34
C LEU A 272 12.33 -17.75 -3.46
N LEU A 273 13.42 -16.98 -3.57
CA LEU A 273 13.58 -15.94 -4.58
C LEU A 273 14.25 -16.42 -5.88
N ARG A 274 14.65 -17.68 -5.95
CA ARG A 274 15.19 -18.25 -7.19
C ARG A 274 14.06 -18.52 -8.16
N PRO A 275 14.25 -18.24 -9.46
CA PRO A 275 13.27 -18.63 -10.47
C PRO A 275 13.03 -20.15 -10.41
N THR A 276 11.79 -20.55 -10.59
CA THR A 276 11.46 -21.97 -10.73
C THR A 276 12.12 -22.54 -11.98
N PRO A 277 12.34 -23.87 -12.06
CA PRO A 277 12.88 -24.49 -13.26
C PRO A 277 12.08 -24.19 -14.53
N GLU A 278 10.77 -24.00 -14.42
CA GLU A 278 9.86 -23.63 -15.52
C GLU A 278 10.08 -22.18 -15.98
N GLU A 279 10.27 -21.25 -15.06
CA GLU A 279 10.60 -19.85 -15.38
C GLU A 279 12.02 -19.72 -15.99
N SER A 280 12.98 -20.55 -15.51
CA SER A 280 14.33 -20.60 -16.06
C SER A 280 14.39 -21.22 -17.46
N ALA A 281 13.42 -22.03 -17.84
CA ALA A 281 13.33 -22.61 -19.18
C ALA A 281 12.63 -21.69 -20.20
N ALA A 282 11.97 -20.64 -19.73
CA ALA A 282 11.26 -19.65 -20.55
C ALA A 282 12.08 -18.39 -20.87
N LEU A 283 13.30 -18.27 -20.32
CA LEU A 283 14.30 -17.24 -20.57
C LEU A 283 15.41 -17.80 -21.45
#